data_71332df19115636dee8f160dd0fc89c1
#
_entry.id   71332df19115636dee8f160dd0fc89c1
#
_cell.length_a   1.000
_cell.length_b   1.000
_cell.length_c   1.000
_cell.angle_alpha   90.00
_cell.angle_beta   90.00
_cell.angle_gamma   90.00
#
_symmetry.space_group_name_H-M   'P 1'
#
loop_
_entity.id
_entity.type
_entity.pdbx_description
1 polymer ?
#
loop_
_entity_poly.entity_id
_entity_poly.type
_entity_poly.pdbx_seq_one_letter_code
_entity_poly.pdbx_strand_id
1 'polypeptide(L)'
;MTLNFDPRAKATALYHGEFRPMFIGGKWVAAQSGQVMQSLNPATGETLATVPRGGAADIDAAVAAARAAFEGPWSKFSPYERQCVLLRIADLFEKHWEELSVSDTLDMGLPITRTLANRRRVIGMLRFYGGMATALHGEAIDNSIPGEIVTFTRREPVGVVGAIIPWNAPTAASIWKIAPALATGCTIVLKPSEDASLTPLLIAKLMQEAGVPDGVVNIVTGTGAEAGARLAEHPDVNKIVFTGSTLTGQAIARAGVANLKRVSLELGGKSPIIVCRDADIDKAVPVAAMAVFVHSGQICIAGSRLFVAREIHDEFVRRVAEFAGKLRIGHGIEAETEIGPLINARQAGKVEGYIKAGSDEGARLVAGGSRLTGEPYDGGNFIAPTVFGAVSDKMTIAREEIFGPVISAMPFDTLDEAVARANATPYGLAAGVFTTNLGTAHKLARRVKAGSVWVNMYHAIDPAVPFGGMKMSGYGREGGVEHLHEYLETKAVWIQTD
;
A
#
# COMPACT_ATOMS: atom_id res chain seq x y z
N MET A 1 -13.53 -11.21 -18.15
CA MET A 1 -12.65 -12.35 -17.81
C MET A 1 -13.52 -13.46 -17.26
N THR A 2 -13.54 -14.65 -17.85
CA THR A 2 -14.31 -15.76 -17.31
C THR A 2 -13.53 -16.34 -16.14
N LEU A 3 -14.14 -16.38 -14.96
CA LEU A 3 -13.53 -16.98 -13.77
C LEU A 3 -13.70 -18.50 -13.82
N ASN A 4 -12.67 -19.25 -13.40
CA ASN A 4 -12.69 -20.71 -13.37
C ASN A 4 -13.29 -21.25 -12.06
N PHE A 5 -13.81 -20.41 -11.19
CA PHE A 5 -14.45 -20.73 -9.92
C PHE A 5 -15.61 -19.79 -9.65
N ASP A 6 -16.48 -20.16 -8.71
CA ASP A 6 -17.58 -19.31 -8.21
C ASP A 6 -17.08 -18.47 -7.00
N PRO A 7 -16.89 -17.14 -7.16
CA PRO A 7 -16.44 -16.30 -6.06
C PRO A 7 -17.42 -16.21 -4.90
N ARG A 8 -18.74 -16.25 -5.18
CA ARG A 8 -19.78 -16.20 -4.13
C ARG A 8 -19.78 -17.46 -3.27
N ALA A 9 -19.70 -18.64 -3.90
CA ALA A 9 -19.59 -19.91 -3.16
C ALA A 9 -18.32 -19.93 -2.28
N LYS A 10 -17.20 -19.43 -2.81
CA LYS A 10 -15.94 -19.31 -2.04
C LYS A 10 -16.05 -18.29 -0.91
N ALA A 11 -16.71 -17.15 -1.14
CA ALA A 11 -16.98 -16.13 -0.12
C ALA A 11 -17.79 -16.71 1.05
N THR A 12 -18.88 -17.42 0.73
CA THR A 12 -19.70 -18.12 1.71
C THR A 12 -18.89 -19.18 2.49
N ALA A 13 -17.96 -19.88 1.85
CA ALA A 13 -17.10 -20.84 2.53
C ALA A 13 -16.05 -20.20 3.46
N LEU A 14 -15.65 -18.95 3.19
CA LEU A 14 -14.62 -18.25 3.97
C LEU A 14 -15.19 -17.55 5.20
N TYR A 15 -16.35 -16.89 5.10
CA TYR A 15 -16.85 -15.99 6.14
C TYR A 15 -18.35 -16.15 6.40
N HIS A 16 -18.70 -16.39 7.69
CA HIS A 16 -20.07 -16.60 8.17
C HIS A 16 -20.36 -15.80 9.46
N GLY A 17 -19.61 -14.72 9.73
CA GLY A 17 -19.74 -13.96 10.96
C GLY A 17 -18.98 -14.56 12.16
N GLU A 18 -18.21 -15.64 11.95
CA GLU A 18 -17.46 -16.34 12.99
C GLU A 18 -16.32 -15.51 13.59
N PHE A 19 -15.86 -15.94 14.77
CA PHE A 19 -14.68 -15.35 15.42
C PHE A 19 -13.38 -15.83 14.75
N ARG A 20 -12.53 -14.87 14.36
CA ARG A 20 -11.20 -15.11 13.79
C ARG A 20 -10.13 -14.60 14.75
N PRO A 21 -9.41 -15.48 15.48
CA PRO A 21 -8.38 -15.08 16.43
C PRO A 21 -7.18 -14.41 15.75
N MET A 22 -6.44 -13.59 16.49
CA MET A 22 -5.14 -13.05 16.06
C MET A 22 -4.02 -14.07 16.27
N PHE A 23 -2.85 -13.84 15.66
CA PHE A 23 -1.74 -14.79 15.65
C PHE A 23 -0.52 -14.22 16.36
N ILE A 24 -0.17 -14.80 17.52
CA ILE A 24 0.95 -14.37 18.36
C ILE A 24 1.77 -15.59 18.82
N GLY A 25 3.08 -15.56 18.59
CA GLY A 25 3.99 -16.60 19.08
C GLY A 25 3.66 -18.00 18.56
N GLY A 26 3.19 -18.11 17.31
CA GLY A 26 2.77 -19.40 16.73
C GLY A 26 1.39 -19.87 17.14
N LYS A 27 0.65 -19.10 17.94
CA LYS A 27 -0.67 -19.47 18.49
C LYS A 27 -1.77 -18.53 18.04
N TRP A 28 -2.97 -19.10 17.88
CA TRP A 28 -4.18 -18.37 17.60
C TRP A 28 -4.85 -17.97 18.92
N VAL A 29 -4.97 -16.67 19.18
CA VAL A 29 -5.38 -16.14 20.48
C VAL A 29 -6.46 -15.05 20.36
N ALA A 30 -7.31 -14.95 21.38
CA ALA A 30 -8.20 -13.81 21.58
C ALA A 30 -7.42 -12.62 22.17
N ALA A 31 -8.01 -11.42 22.18
CA ALA A 31 -7.45 -10.29 22.90
C ALA A 31 -7.46 -10.54 24.40
N GLN A 32 -6.42 -10.13 25.12
CA GLN A 32 -6.34 -10.28 26.58
C GLN A 32 -7.48 -9.53 27.30
N SER A 33 -7.98 -8.46 26.69
CA SER A 33 -9.15 -7.71 27.18
C SER A 33 -10.49 -8.43 26.99
N GLY A 34 -10.54 -9.49 26.15
CA GLY A 34 -11.76 -10.13 25.69
C GLY A 34 -12.59 -9.29 24.70
N GLN A 35 -12.14 -8.08 24.37
CA GLN A 35 -12.87 -7.21 23.44
C GLN A 35 -12.73 -7.69 21.99
N VAL A 36 -13.78 -7.41 21.20
CA VAL A 36 -13.85 -7.76 19.78
C VAL A 36 -14.29 -6.57 18.94
N MET A 37 -14.06 -6.66 17.63
CA MET A 37 -14.56 -5.73 16.64
C MET A 37 -15.05 -6.51 15.41
N GLN A 38 -15.99 -5.92 14.67
CA GLN A 38 -16.55 -6.52 13.48
C GLN A 38 -15.76 -6.08 12.23
N SER A 39 -15.47 -7.03 11.34
CA SER A 39 -15.10 -6.73 9.96
C SER A 39 -16.36 -6.76 9.10
N LEU A 40 -16.60 -5.68 8.35
CA LEU A 40 -17.80 -5.47 7.57
C LEU A 40 -17.49 -5.54 6.08
N ASN A 41 -18.40 -6.13 5.32
CA ASN A 41 -18.37 -6.04 3.87
C ASN A 41 -18.73 -4.61 3.42
N PRO A 42 -17.83 -3.85 2.79
CA PRO A 42 -18.10 -2.46 2.38
C PRO A 42 -19.18 -2.34 1.29
N ALA A 43 -19.51 -3.43 0.60
CA ALA A 43 -20.54 -3.46 -0.44
C ALA A 43 -21.96 -3.68 0.10
N THR A 44 -22.12 -4.31 1.28
CA THR A 44 -23.43 -4.68 1.85
C THR A 44 -23.64 -4.17 3.26
N GLY A 45 -22.56 -3.82 3.98
CA GLY A 45 -22.63 -3.50 5.42
C GLY A 45 -22.75 -4.72 6.33
N GLU A 46 -22.82 -5.93 5.78
CA GLU A 46 -22.93 -7.17 6.55
C GLU A 46 -21.63 -7.53 7.27
N THR A 47 -21.74 -8.18 8.42
CA THR A 47 -20.59 -8.68 9.16
C THR A 47 -19.99 -9.91 8.48
N LEU A 48 -18.73 -9.81 8.05
CA LEU A 48 -17.96 -10.91 7.50
C LEU A 48 -17.43 -11.83 8.60
N ALA A 49 -16.85 -11.26 9.63
CA ALA A 49 -16.32 -11.97 10.78
C ALA A 49 -16.15 -11.03 11.97
N THR A 50 -15.94 -11.62 13.15
CA THR A 50 -15.55 -10.91 14.37
C THR A 50 -14.08 -11.19 14.65
N VAL A 51 -13.29 -10.16 14.94
CA VAL A 51 -11.86 -10.26 15.24
C VAL A 51 -11.54 -9.68 16.62
N PRO A 52 -10.46 -10.10 17.30
CA PRO A 52 -10.03 -9.49 18.56
C PRO A 52 -9.74 -7.99 18.40
N ARG A 53 -10.15 -7.19 19.38
CA ARG A 53 -9.66 -5.83 19.57
C ARG A 53 -8.44 -5.87 20.47
N GLY A 54 -7.29 -6.23 19.90
CA GLY A 54 -6.01 -6.26 20.59
C GLY A 54 -5.58 -4.88 21.07
N GLY A 55 -4.99 -4.85 22.24
CA GLY A 55 -4.51 -3.64 22.92
C GLY A 55 -3.01 -3.69 23.22
N ALA A 56 -2.58 -2.86 24.18
CA ALA A 56 -1.18 -2.76 24.57
C ALA A 56 -0.58 -4.10 25.02
N ALA A 57 -1.29 -4.84 25.86
CA ALA A 57 -0.81 -6.12 26.38
C ALA A 57 -0.62 -7.18 25.29
N ASP A 58 -1.46 -7.18 24.25
CA ASP A 58 -1.33 -8.09 23.12
C ASP A 58 -0.12 -7.73 22.24
N ILE A 59 0.13 -6.42 22.03
CA ILE A 59 1.33 -5.93 21.35
C ILE A 59 2.59 -6.30 22.14
N ASP A 60 2.59 -6.12 23.47
CA ASP A 60 3.72 -6.48 24.33
C ASP A 60 4.02 -7.98 24.23
N ALA A 61 3.00 -8.83 24.26
CA ALA A 61 3.15 -10.27 24.07
C ALA A 61 3.71 -10.63 22.68
N ALA A 62 3.22 -9.97 21.62
CA ALA A 62 3.70 -10.19 20.25
C ALA A 62 5.16 -9.74 20.08
N VAL A 63 5.55 -8.59 20.63
CA VAL A 63 6.93 -8.09 20.59
C VAL A 63 7.86 -9.00 21.40
N ALA A 64 7.43 -9.48 22.57
CA ALA A 64 8.20 -10.44 23.35
C ALA A 64 8.42 -11.76 22.59
N ALA A 65 7.39 -12.29 21.93
CA ALA A 65 7.50 -13.48 21.08
C ALA A 65 8.44 -13.24 19.88
N ALA A 66 8.35 -12.07 19.24
CA ALA A 66 9.24 -11.69 18.13
C ALA A 66 10.70 -11.58 18.58
N ARG A 67 10.95 -11.00 19.75
CA ARG A 67 12.29 -10.88 20.36
C ARG A 67 12.87 -12.25 20.67
N ALA A 68 12.10 -13.12 21.32
CA ALA A 68 12.52 -14.48 21.64
C ALA A 68 12.85 -15.31 20.38
N ALA A 69 12.06 -15.17 19.32
CA ALA A 69 12.35 -15.82 18.03
C ALA A 69 13.61 -15.26 17.37
N PHE A 70 13.80 -13.93 17.38
CA PHE A 70 14.96 -13.24 16.81
C PHE A 70 16.28 -13.67 17.48
N GLU A 71 16.32 -13.72 18.80
CA GLU A 71 17.49 -14.11 19.58
C GLU A 71 17.66 -15.65 19.66
N GLY A 72 16.60 -16.38 19.41
CA GLY A 72 16.51 -17.84 19.53
C GLY A 72 16.61 -18.58 18.18
N PRO A 73 15.59 -19.35 17.80
CA PRO A 73 15.66 -20.27 16.64
C PRO A 73 15.93 -19.54 15.31
N TRP A 74 15.32 -18.36 15.09
CA TRP A 74 15.43 -17.64 13.84
C TRP A 74 16.84 -17.12 13.56
N SER A 75 17.60 -16.73 14.60
CA SER A 75 18.98 -16.30 14.44
C SER A 75 19.91 -17.35 13.85
N LYS A 76 19.52 -18.62 13.90
CA LYS A 76 20.29 -19.77 13.40
C LYS A 76 19.98 -20.08 11.93
N PHE A 77 18.93 -19.50 11.37
CA PHE A 77 18.58 -19.69 9.97
C PHE A 77 19.61 -19.03 9.05
N SER A 78 20.26 -19.83 8.24
CA SER A 78 21.14 -19.37 7.18
C SER A 78 20.37 -18.54 6.14
N PRO A 79 21.04 -17.71 5.33
CA PRO A 79 20.39 -17.04 4.21
C PRO A 79 19.63 -17.99 3.27
N TYR A 80 20.17 -19.18 3.03
CA TYR A 80 19.55 -20.21 2.19
C TYR A 80 18.26 -20.76 2.82
N GLU A 81 18.23 -21.01 4.11
CA GLU A 81 17.03 -21.48 4.80
C GLU A 81 15.92 -20.42 4.78
N ARG A 82 16.25 -19.13 4.95
CA ARG A 82 15.31 -18.04 4.80
C ARG A 82 14.76 -17.94 3.37
N GLN A 83 15.62 -18.13 2.36
CA GLN A 83 15.18 -18.24 0.96
C GLN A 83 14.17 -19.38 0.79
N CYS A 84 14.48 -20.56 1.29
CA CYS A 84 13.58 -21.72 1.19
C CYS A 84 12.22 -21.47 1.85
N VAL A 85 12.19 -20.79 3.00
CA VAL A 85 10.94 -20.38 3.67
C VAL A 85 10.12 -19.44 2.77
N LEU A 86 10.73 -18.37 2.23
CA LEU A 86 10.06 -17.42 1.36
C LEU A 86 9.51 -18.05 0.08
N LEU A 87 10.25 -18.99 -0.50
CA LEU A 87 9.79 -19.73 -1.71
C LEU A 87 8.62 -20.66 -1.38
N ARG A 88 8.62 -21.35 -0.23
CA ARG A 88 7.45 -22.13 0.21
C ARG A 88 6.23 -21.28 0.45
N ILE A 89 6.40 -20.08 1.04
CA ILE A 89 5.31 -19.10 1.19
C ILE A 89 4.78 -18.71 -0.19
N ALA A 90 5.64 -18.44 -1.16
CA ALA A 90 5.23 -18.09 -2.52
C ALA A 90 4.39 -19.20 -3.17
N ASP A 91 4.79 -20.47 -3.00
CA ASP A 91 4.06 -21.62 -3.54
C ASP A 91 2.69 -21.80 -2.86
N LEU A 92 2.60 -21.59 -1.55
CA LEU A 92 1.32 -21.59 -0.83
C LEU A 92 0.42 -20.43 -1.25
N PHE A 93 0.96 -19.25 -1.46
CA PHE A 93 0.19 -18.11 -2.01
C PHE A 93 -0.32 -18.43 -3.41
N GLU A 94 0.48 -19.08 -4.24
CA GLU A 94 0.06 -19.51 -5.56
C GLU A 94 -1.12 -20.48 -5.50
N LYS A 95 -1.06 -21.47 -4.61
CA LYS A 95 -2.10 -22.48 -4.38
C LYS A 95 -3.39 -21.87 -3.83
N HIS A 96 -3.29 -20.89 -2.90
CA HIS A 96 -4.42 -20.28 -2.20
C HIS A 96 -4.79 -18.89 -2.74
N TRP A 97 -4.34 -18.54 -3.97
CA TRP A 97 -4.51 -17.20 -4.51
C TRP A 97 -5.98 -16.76 -4.66
N GLU A 98 -6.85 -17.69 -5.02
CA GLU A 98 -8.29 -17.41 -5.12
C GLU A 98 -8.89 -17.05 -3.76
N GLU A 99 -8.51 -17.75 -2.69
CA GLU A 99 -8.98 -17.48 -1.33
C GLU A 99 -8.52 -16.10 -0.85
N LEU A 100 -7.24 -15.78 -1.05
CA LEU A 100 -6.68 -14.46 -0.74
C LEU A 100 -7.38 -13.35 -1.53
N SER A 101 -7.67 -13.59 -2.82
CA SER A 101 -8.34 -12.61 -3.68
C SER A 101 -9.78 -12.37 -3.27
N VAL A 102 -10.53 -13.43 -2.93
CA VAL A 102 -11.91 -13.31 -2.42
C VAL A 102 -11.92 -12.60 -1.07
N SER A 103 -10.98 -12.95 -0.17
CA SER A 103 -10.84 -12.28 1.12
C SER A 103 -10.58 -10.77 0.96
N ASP A 104 -9.60 -10.38 0.13
CA ASP A 104 -9.33 -8.96 -0.16
C ASP A 104 -10.57 -8.25 -0.75
N THR A 105 -11.26 -8.90 -1.69
CA THR A 105 -12.48 -8.32 -2.31
C THR A 105 -13.57 -8.05 -1.29
N LEU A 106 -13.80 -8.98 -0.38
CA LEU A 106 -14.85 -8.84 0.65
C LEU A 106 -14.45 -7.85 1.74
N ASP A 107 -13.19 -7.85 2.17
CA ASP A 107 -12.69 -7.06 3.30
C ASP A 107 -12.46 -5.58 2.93
N MET A 108 -12.08 -5.29 1.66
CA MET A 108 -11.78 -3.91 1.22
C MET A 108 -12.59 -3.39 0.02
N GLY A 109 -13.43 -4.22 -0.62
CA GLY A 109 -14.31 -3.81 -1.71
C GLY A 109 -13.68 -3.74 -3.11
N LEU A 110 -12.40 -4.05 -3.30
CA LEU A 110 -11.78 -4.05 -4.63
C LEU A 110 -12.39 -5.17 -5.51
N PRO A 111 -12.78 -4.91 -6.77
CA PRO A 111 -13.33 -5.93 -7.65
C PRO A 111 -12.46 -7.19 -7.76
N ILE A 112 -13.09 -8.37 -7.76
CA ILE A 112 -12.44 -9.69 -7.78
C ILE A 112 -11.48 -9.86 -8.96
N THR A 113 -11.80 -9.29 -10.11
CA THR A 113 -10.92 -9.31 -11.28
C THR A 113 -9.61 -8.55 -11.04
N ARG A 114 -9.63 -7.53 -10.20
CA ARG A 114 -8.45 -6.73 -9.83
C ARG A 114 -7.62 -7.41 -8.75
N THR A 115 -8.25 -8.00 -7.74
CA THR A 115 -7.54 -8.75 -6.70
C THR A 115 -6.83 -9.97 -7.31
N LEU A 116 -7.50 -10.71 -8.19
CA LEU A 116 -6.90 -11.82 -8.95
C LEU A 116 -5.70 -11.37 -9.80
N ALA A 117 -5.79 -10.22 -10.46
CA ALA A 117 -4.72 -9.67 -11.28
C ALA A 117 -3.44 -9.30 -10.48
N ASN A 118 -3.54 -9.10 -9.16
CA ASN A 118 -2.40 -8.83 -8.29
C ASN A 118 -1.48 -10.05 -8.07
N ARG A 119 -1.88 -11.26 -8.48
CA ARG A 119 -1.14 -12.52 -8.29
C ARG A 119 0.34 -12.41 -8.65
N ARG A 120 0.61 -11.97 -9.89
CA ARG A 120 1.98 -11.86 -10.39
C ARG A 120 2.84 -10.94 -9.51
N ARG A 121 2.28 -9.82 -9.07
CA ARG A 121 3.00 -8.83 -8.24
C ARG A 121 3.31 -9.40 -6.86
N VAL A 122 2.33 -9.95 -6.16
CA VAL A 122 2.49 -10.42 -4.77
C VAL A 122 3.40 -11.64 -4.71
N ILE A 123 3.19 -12.64 -5.56
CA ILE A 123 4.05 -13.83 -5.63
C ILE A 123 5.45 -13.46 -6.13
N GLY A 124 5.53 -12.52 -7.08
CA GLY A 124 6.79 -11.96 -7.54
C GLY A 124 7.60 -11.29 -6.43
N MET A 125 6.95 -10.58 -5.49
CA MET A 125 7.63 -10.03 -4.30
C MET A 125 8.24 -11.12 -3.42
N LEU A 126 7.49 -12.17 -3.09
CA LEU A 126 7.98 -13.28 -2.29
C LEU A 126 9.19 -13.98 -2.93
N ARG A 127 9.10 -14.23 -4.24
CA ARG A 127 10.19 -14.86 -5.00
C ARG A 127 11.41 -13.94 -5.13
N PHE A 128 11.20 -12.65 -5.37
CA PHE A 128 12.27 -11.65 -5.45
C PHE A 128 13.04 -11.57 -4.14
N TYR A 129 12.36 -11.33 -3.01
CA TYR A 129 13.02 -11.23 -1.71
C TYR A 129 13.61 -12.58 -1.26
N GLY A 130 12.97 -13.70 -1.61
CA GLY A 130 13.55 -15.03 -1.43
C GLY A 130 14.90 -15.16 -2.14
N GLY A 131 14.97 -14.79 -3.42
CA GLY A 131 16.23 -14.79 -4.18
C GLY A 131 17.28 -13.87 -3.60
N MET A 132 16.85 -12.70 -3.09
CA MET A 132 17.76 -11.71 -2.52
C MET A 132 18.31 -12.09 -1.13
N ALA A 133 17.69 -13.02 -0.40
CA ALA A 133 18.15 -13.43 0.94
C ALA A 133 19.59 -13.92 0.93
N THR A 134 20.03 -14.59 -0.13
CA THR A 134 21.41 -15.09 -0.30
C THR A 134 22.36 -14.11 -0.97
N ALA A 135 21.87 -12.93 -1.40
CA ALA A 135 22.63 -11.92 -2.12
C ALA A 135 22.96 -10.68 -1.25
N LEU A 136 22.71 -10.75 0.06
CA LEU A 136 22.98 -9.65 0.98
C LEU A 136 24.40 -9.76 1.53
N HIS A 137 25.34 -9.01 0.93
CA HIS A 137 26.75 -9.07 1.25
C HIS A 137 27.23 -7.77 1.88
N GLY A 138 28.34 -7.86 2.67
CA GLY A 138 29.21 -6.76 2.99
C GLY A 138 30.28 -6.57 1.91
N GLU A 139 31.19 -5.66 2.16
CA GLU A 139 32.27 -5.26 1.26
C GLU A 139 33.62 -5.47 1.95
N ALA A 140 34.62 -5.96 1.22
CA ALA A 140 36.02 -5.85 1.61
C ALA A 140 36.52 -4.47 1.20
N ILE A 141 37.14 -3.73 2.10
CA ILE A 141 37.51 -2.33 1.88
C ILE A 141 39.03 -2.19 2.12
N ASP A 142 39.75 -1.69 1.13
CA ASP A 142 41.14 -1.26 1.32
C ASP A 142 41.16 0.02 2.14
N ASN A 143 41.83 -0.01 3.32
CA ASN A 143 41.91 1.14 4.19
C ASN A 143 43.27 1.87 4.01
N SER A 144 43.32 3.12 4.47
CA SER A 144 44.51 3.98 4.34
C SER A 144 45.38 4.06 5.60
N ILE A 145 45.14 3.18 6.60
CA ILE A 145 45.88 3.15 7.85
C ILE A 145 47.16 2.32 7.65
N PRO A 146 48.32 2.79 8.08
CA PRO A 146 49.57 2.02 8.00
C PRO A 146 49.47 0.72 8.81
N GLY A 147 50.06 -0.38 8.30
CA GLY A 147 50.07 -1.70 8.92
C GLY A 147 49.29 -2.74 8.12
N GLU A 148 49.33 -3.98 8.58
CA GLU A 148 48.57 -5.07 7.97
C GLU A 148 47.18 -5.16 8.60
N ILE A 149 46.25 -4.40 8.04
CA ILE A 149 44.87 -4.28 8.56
C ILE A 149 43.87 -4.75 7.52
N VAL A 150 43.10 -5.79 7.85
CA VAL A 150 41.96 -6.26 7.04
C VAL A 150 40.68 -5.54 7.49
N THR A 151 39.98 -4.95 6.53
CA THR A 151 38.75 -4.22 6.80
C THR A 151 37.60 -4.76 5.93
N PHE A 152 36.48 -5.03 6.57
CA PHE A 152 35.25 -5.42 5.85
C PHE A 152 33.99 -4.95 6.57
N THR A 153 32.88 -4.91 5.85
CA THR A 153 31.55 -4.66 6.44
C THR A 153 30.74 -5.95 6.54
N ARG A 154 29.84 -5.98 7.53
CA ARG A 154 28.80 -6.99 7.65
C ARG A 154 27.44 -6.32 7.60
N ARG A 155 26.47 -7.01 6.98
CA ARG A 155 25.05 -6.64 7.02
C ARG A 155 24.36 -7.50 8.07
N GLU A 156 23.80 -6.88 9.10
CA GLU A 156 23.13 -7.57 10.20
C GLU A 156 21.66 -7.10 10.28
N PRO A 157 20.68 -8.00 10.60
CA PRO A 157 19.29 -7.60 10.72
C PRO A 157 19.09 -6.57 11.83
N VAL A 158 18.21 -5.57 11.62
CA VAL A 158 17.92 -4.55 12.63
C VAL A 158 17.27 -5.12 13.90
N GLY A 159 16.58 -6.24 13.82
CA GLY A 159 15.91 -6.90 14.94
C GLY A 159 14.40 -7.09 14.76
N VAL A 160 13.63 -6.65 15.75
CA VAL A 160 12.16 -6.71 15.73
C VAL A 160 11.60 -5.54 14.93
N VAL A 161 10.79 -5.83 13.92
CA VAL A 161 10.11 -4.86 13.06
C VAL A 161 8.64 -4.77 13.44
N GLY A 162 8.17 -3.57 13.75
CA GLY A 162 6.75 -3.24 13.85
C GLY A 162 6.23 -2.77 12.48
N ALA A 163 5.23 -3.44 11.93
CA ALA A 163 4.61 -3.08 10.66
C ALA A 163 3.16 -2.67 10.88
N ILE A 164 2.78 -1.49 10.40
CA ILE A 164 1.40 -0.99 10.46
C ILE A 164 0.94 -0.74 9.03
N ILE A 165 -0.08 -1.47 8.58
CA ILE A 165 -0.52 -1.46 7.19
C ILE A 165 -1.94 -0.88 7.04
N PRO A 166 -2.22 -0.25 5.88
CA PRO A 166 -3.53 0.30 5.57
C PRO A 166 -4.53 -0.78 5.14
N TRP A 167 -5.78 -0.36 4.97
CA TRP A 167 -6.89 -1.21 4.56
C TRP A 167 -7.04 -1.40 3.05
N ASN A 168 -6.40 -0.55 2.23
CA ASN A 168 -6.64 -0.53 0.78
C ASN A 168 -5.85 -1.56 -0.05
N ALA A 169 -4.98 -2.34 0.57
CA ALA A 169 -4.22 -3.40 -0.10
C ALA A 169 -3.71 -4.46 0.90
N PRO A 170 -4.57 -5.16 1.67
CA PRO A 170 -4.14 -5.97 2.81
C PRO A 170 -3.12 -7.04 2.45
N THR A 171 -3.37 -7.82 1.38
CA THR A 171 -2.42 -8.85 0.91
C THR A 171 -1.08 -8.25 0.47
N ALA A 172 -1.12 -7.28 -0.44
CA ALA A 172 0.11 -6.70 -0.99
C ALA A 172 0.92 -5.94 0.07
N ALA A 173 0.26 -5.15 0.93
CA ALA A 173 0.91 -4.41 2.00
C ALA A 173 1.52 -5.34 3.05
N SER A 174 0.85 -6.45 3.41
CA SER A 174 1.43 -7.46 4.31
C SER A 174 2.72 -8.03 3.74
N ILE A 175 2.71 -8.48 2.50
CA ILE A 175 3.88 -9.12 1.88
C ILE A 175 5.01 -8.11 1.66
N TRP A 176 4.70 -6.87 1.33
CA TRP A 176 5.72 -5.82 1.20
C TRP A 176 6.46 -5.51 2.50
N LYS A 177 5.90 -5.85 3.66
CA LYS A 177 6.56 -5.69 4.97
C LYS A 177 7.19 -7.01 5.45
N ILE A 178 6.46 -8.14 5.28
CA ILE A 178 6.90 -9.45 5.78
C ILE A 178 8.10 -9.99 4.96
N ALA A 179 8.02 -9.96 3.63
CA ALA A 179 9.03 -10.62 2.80
C ALA A 179 10.45 -10.05 2.99
N PRO A 180 10.69 -8.72 2.98
CA PRO A 180 12.02 -8.17 3.25
C PRO A 180 12.48 -8.41 4.70
N ALA A 181 11.56 -8.39 5.69
CA ALA A 181 11.91 -8.71 7.07
C ALA A 181 12.45 -10.14 7.20
N LEU A 182 11.77 -11.12 6.59
CA LEU A 182 12.22 -12.51 6.59
C LEU A 182 13.51 -12.70 5.80
N ALA A 183 13.65 -12.09 4.63
CA ALA A 183 14.84 -12.19 3.81
C ALA A 183 16.10 -11.72 4.54
N THR A 184 16.00 -10.64 5.30
CA THR A 184 17.09 -10.05 6.06
C THR A 184 17.37 -10.74 7.39
N GLY A 185 16.46 -11.60 7.88
CA GLY A 185 16.56 -12.27 9.17
C GLY A 185 15.95 -11.51 10.35
N CYS A 186 15.15 -10.46 10.08
CA CYS A 186 14.33 -9.77 11.08
C CYS A 186 13.12 -10.63 11.48
N THR A 187 12.54 -10.33 12.62
CA THR A 187 11.19 -10.77 13.02
C THR A 187 10.20 -9.63 12.91
N ILE A 188 8.90 -9.92 12.84
CA ILE A 188 7.90 -8.90 12.56
C ILE A 188 6.63 -9.06 13.40
N VAL A 189 6.12 -7.92 13.88
CA VAL A 189 4.79 -7.76 14.44
C VAL A 189 4.00 -6.87 13.49
N LEU A 190 3.01 -7.43 12.80
CA LEU A 190 2.17 -6.73 11.85
C LEU A 190 0.82 -6.40 12.46
N LYS A 191 0.46 -5.12 12.42
CA LYS A 191 -0.86 -4.61 12.80
C LYS A 191 -1.61 -4.16 11.53
N PRO A 192 -2.59 -4.93 11.05
CA PRO A 192 -3.45 -4.48 9.95
C PRO A 192 -4.39 -3.35 10.38
N SER A 193 -4.95 -2.63 9.40
CA SER A 193 -6.05 -1.71 9.69
C SER A 193 -7.24 -2.46 10.28
N GLU A 194 -7.96 -1.83 11.20
CA GLU A 194 -9.21 -2.34 11.75
C GLU A 194 -10.30 -2.53 10.69
N ASP A 195 -10.24 -1.76 9.61
CA ASP A 195 -11.20 -1.82 8.49
C ASP A 195 -10.91 -2.98 7.51
N ALA A 196 -9.73 -3.66 7.59
CA ALA A 196 -9.38 -4.77 6.71
C ALA A 196 -8.35 -5.70 7.39
N SER A 197 -8.83 -6.54 8.30
CA SER A 197 -8.00 -7.41 9.13
C SER A 197 -8.01 -8.88 8.70
N LEU A 198 -8.95 -9.31 7.87
CA LEU A 198 -9.21 -10.73 7.62
C LEU A 198 -8.13 -11.38 6.75
N THR A 199 -7.73 -10.73 5.67
CA THR A 199 -6.70 -11.29 4.79
C THR A 199 -5.34 -11.43 5.47
N PRO A 200 -4.85 -10.48 6.31
CA PRO A 200 -3.64 -10.69 7.10
C PRO A 200 -3.70 -11.91 8.03
N LEU A 201 -4.85 -12.22 8.61
CA LEU A 201 -5.03 -13.44 9.42
C LEU A 201 -4.96 -14.71 8.56
N LEU A 202 -5.51 -14.69 7.34
CA LEU A 202 -5.36 -15.79 6.39
C LEU A 202 -3.89 -15.96 5.98
N ILE A 203 -3.15 -14.86 5.79
CA ILE A 203 -1.70 -14.88 5.55
C ILE A 203 -0.95 -15.55 6.70
N ALA A 204 -1.29 -15.26 7.96
CA ALA A 204 -0.66 -15.92 9.12
C ALA A 204 -0.79 -17.44 9.06
N LYS A 205 -1.97 -17.95 8.65
CA LYS A 205 -2.19 -19.38 8.45
C LYS A 205 -1.24 -19.97 7.41
N LEU A 206 -1.06 -19.27 6.28
CA LEU A 206 -0.13 -19.72 5.23
C LEU A 206 1.34 -19.64 5.69
N MET A 207 1.72 -18.65 6.51
CA MET A 207 3.05 -18.57 7.12
C MET A 207 3.32 -19.76 8.05
N GLN A 208 2.34 -20.13 8.87
CA GLN A 208 2.42 -21.29 9.73
C GLN A 208 2.55 -22.60 8.92
N GLU A 209 1.75 -22.78 7.86
CA GLU A 209 1.82 -23.92 6.94
C GLU A 209 3.17 -23.99 6.22
N ALA A 210 3.78 -22.84 5.87
CA ALA A 210 5.11 -22.78 5.27
C ALA A 210 6.25 -23.17 6.22
N GLY A 211 5.96 -23.36 7.51
CA GLY A 211 6.96 -23.67 8.52
C GLY A 211 7.79 -22.46 8.97
N VAL A 212 7.22 -21.27 8.96
CA VAL A 212 7.80 -20.10 9.62
C VAL A 212 7.84 -20.37 11.12
N PRO A 213 9.01 -20.28 11.79
CA PRO A 213 9.11 -20.57 13.21
C PRO A 213 8.22 -19.67 14.06
N ASP A 214 7.74 -20.22 15.19
CA ASP A 214 6.90 -19.51 16.14
C ASP A 214 7.52 -18.17 16.58
N GLY A 215 6.74 -17.10 16.56
CA GLY A 215 7.16 -15.75 16.94
C GLY A 215 7.87 -14.96 15.84
N VAL A 216 8.32 -15.57 14.74
CA VAL A 216 8.97 -14.83 13.64
C VAL A 216 8.00 -13.87 12.96
N VAL A 217 6.76 -14.29 12.74
CA VAL A 217 5.66 -13.46 12.25
C VAL A 217 4.54 -13.47 13.26
N ASN A 218 4.10 -12.27 13.66
CA ASN A 218 2.97 -12.08 14.56
C ASN A 218 1.98 -11.11 13.91
N ILE A 219 0.68 -11.39 13.99
CA ILE A 219 -0.36 -10.53 13.45
C ILE A 219 -1.34 -10.17 14.55
N VAL A 220 -1.36 -8.90 14.93
CA VAL A 220 -2.19 -8.37 16.01
C VAL A 220 -3.25 -7.45 15.43
N THR A 221 -4.51 -7.88 15.49
CA THR A 221 -5.67 -7.05 15.13
C THR A 221 -5.95 -6.04 16.23
N GLY A 222 -6.55 -4.90 15.90
CA GLY A 222 -6.84 -3.84 16.87
C GLY A 222 -6.84 -2.47 16.22
N THR A 223 -7.26 -1.46 16.97
CA THR A 223 -7.36 -0.08 16.47
C THR A 223 -5.99 0.58 16.30
N GLY A 224 -5.93 1.56 15.39
CA GLY A 224 -4.71 2.38 15.23
C GLY A 224 -4.34 3.13 16.50
N ALA A 225 -5.33 3.64 17.25
CA ALA A 225 -5.14 4.44 18.45
C ALA A 225 -4.62 3.61 19.67
N GLU A 226 -4.93 2.33 19.72
CA GLU A 226 -4.51 1.45 20.84
C GLU A 226 -3.32 0.58 20.43
N ALA A 227 -3.55 -0.46 19.64
CA ALA A 227 -2.51 -1.40 19.21
C ALA A 227 -1.44 -0.73 18.32
N GLY A 228 -1.86 0.14 17.39
CA GLY A 228 -0.92 0.84 16.49
C GLY A 228 0.00 1.80 17.24
N ALA A 229 -0.56 2.62 18.15
CA ALA A 229 0.21 3.55 18.97
C ALA A 229 1.21 2.80 19.88
N ARG A 230 0.74 1.73 20.58
CA ARG A 230 1.62 0.93 21.42
C ARG A 230 2.76 0.30 20.65
N LEU A 231 2.51 -0.24 19.44
CA LEU A 231 3.55 -0.81 18.59
C LEU A 231 4.60 0.23 18.17
N ALA A 232 4.15 1.44 17.82
CA ALA A 232 5.03 2.54 17.44
C ALA A 232 5.92 3.02 18.61
N GLU A 233 5.39 3.01 19.83
CA GLU A 233 6.06 3.48 21.05
C GLU A 233 6.91 2.38 21.71
N HIS A 234 6.71 1.10 21.37
CA HIS A 234 7.30 -0.02 22.11
C HIS A 234 8.84 0.02 22.13
N PRO A 235 9.50 -0.01 23.30
CA PRO A 235 10.95 0.17 23.42
C PRO A 235 11.76 -0.95 22.72
N ASP A 236 11.26 -2.19 22.72
CA ASP A 236 11.93 -3.34 22.11
C ASP A 236 11.63 -3.54 20.62
N VAL A 237 10.97 -2.59 19.97
CA VAL A 237 10.84 -2.52 18.52
C VAL A 237 12.00 -1.70 17.96
N ASN A 238 12.76 -2.30 17.04
CA ASN A 238 13.97 -1.70 16.45
C ASN A 238 13.66 -0.86 15.20
N LYS A 239 12.59 -1.19 14.49
CA LYS A 239 12.16 -0.48 13.29
C LYS A 239 10.64 -0.45 13.20
N ILE A 240 10.09 0.68 12.76
CA ILE A 240 8.70 0.78 12.32
C ILE A 240 8.64 0.98 10.81
N VAL A 241 7.81 0.20 10.15
CA VAL A 241 7.41 0.40 8.76
C VAL A 241 5.92 0.69 8.71
N PHE A 242 5.57 1.84 8.17
CA PHE A 242 4.19 2.34 8.17
C PHE A 242 3.75 2.74 6.77
N THR A 243 2.55 2.33 6.40
CA THR A 243 1.84 2.85 5.23
C THR A 243 0.47 3.36 5.68
N GLY A 244 0.15 4.62 5.36
CA GLY A 244 -1.13 5.22 5.74
C GLY A 244 -1.16 6.75 5.59
N SER A 245 -1.95 7.44 6.43
CA SER A 245 -2.11 8.89 6.35
C SER A 245 -0.86 9.66 6.80
N THR A 246 -0.65 10.83 6.20
CA THR A 246 0.48 11.71 6.57
C THR A 246 0.45 12.12 8.05
N LEU A 247 -0.72 12.41 8.61
CA LEU A 247 -0.85 12.77 10.02
C LEU A 247 -0.44 11.63 10.95
N THR A 248 -0.86 10.39 10.65
CA THR A 248 -0.47 9.21 11.42
C THR A 248 1.03 8.95 11.28
N GLY A 249 1.59 9.08 10.05
CA GLY A 249 3.03 8.94 9.82
C GLY A 249 3.86 9.93 10.65
N GLN A 250 3.42 11.18 10.77
CA GLN A 250 4.06 12.16 11.64
C GLN A 250 4.01 11.78 13.12
N ALA A 251 2.90 11.22 13.61
CA ALA A 251 2.79 10.74 14.99
C ALA A 251 3.74 9.56 15.24
N ILE A 252 3.82 8.61 14.31
CA ILE A 252 4.74 7.46 14.37
C ILE A 252 6.20 7.92 14.35
N ALA A 253 6.56 8.89 13.49
CA ALA A 253 7.92 9.44 13.46
C ALA A 253 8.30 10.07 14.82
N ARG A 254 7.38 10.79 15.46
CA ARG A 254 7.62 11.34 16.82
C ARG A 254 7.79 10.24 17.87
N ALA A 255 6.97 9.19 17.83
CA ALA A 255 7.09 8.05 18.73
C ALA A 255 8.45 7.34 18.59
N GLY A 256 8.98 7.25 17.38
CA GLY A 256 10.27 6.63 17.08
C GLY A 256 11.48 7.31 17.73
N VAL A 257 11.37 8.58 18.11
CA VAL A 257 12.47 9.37 18.72
C VAL A 257 12.83 8.82 20.11
N ALA A 258 11.89 8.24 20.85
CA ALA A 258 12.11 7.82 22.24
C ALA A 258 13.25 6.79 22.41
N ASN A 259 13.42 5.89 21.44
CA ASN A 259 14.49 4.87 21.45
C ASN A 259 15.34 4.90 20.17
N LEU A 260 15.24 5.96 19.36
CA LEU A 260 15.95 6.16 18.08
C LEU A 260 15.72 5.02 17.08
N LYS A 261 14.55 4.36 17.14
CA LYS A 261 14.21 3.30 16.19
C LYS A 261 14.14 3.83 14.77
N ARG A 262 14.51 3.02 13.81
CA ARG A 262 14.36 3.36 12.41
C ARG A 262 12.88 3.44 12.01
N VAL A 263 12.54 4.38 11.17
CA VAL A 263 11.17 4.55 10.68
C VAL A 263 11.21 4.69 9.16
N SER A 264 10.41 3.91 8.45
CA SER A 264 10.12 4.08 7.03
C SER A 264 8.63 4.38 6.87
N LEU A 265 8.31 5.40 6.08
CA LEU A 265 6.96 5.94 5.94
C LEU A 265 6.56 5.98 4.46
N GLU A 266 5.48 5.30 4.12
CA GLU A 266 4.77 5.42 2.85
C GLU A 266 3.43 6.09 3.10
N LEU A 267 3.30 7.34 2.67
CA LEU A 267 2.20 8.22 3.06
C LEU A 267 1.34 8.63 1.86
N GLY A 268 0.41 9.53 2.10
CA GLY A 268 -0.51 10.03 1.10
C GLY A 268 0.14 10.77 -0.06
N GLY A 269 -0.65 11.04 -1.08
CA GLY A 269 -0.24 11.75 -2.28
C GLY A 269 -1.33 12.62 -2.87
N LYS A 270 -0.91 13.56 -3.70
CA LYS A 270 -1.78 14.34 -4.61
C LYS A 270 -1.13 14.37 -5.98
N SER A 271 -1.05 13.19 -6.58
CA SER A 271 -0.24 12.93 -7.77
C SER A 271 -0.76 13.66 -8.99
N PRO A 272 0.11 14.34 -9.76
CA PRO A 272 -0.27 14.97 -11.02
C PRO A 272 -0.24 13.94 -12.18
N ILE A 273 -1.16 14.11 -13.12
CA ILE A 273 -1.07 13.56 -14.48
C ILE A 273 -0.93 14.74 -15.42
N ILE A 274 0.10 14.76 -16.26
CA ILE A 274 0.37 15.80 -17.26
C ILE A 274 0.12 15.22 -18.64
N VAL A 275 -0.89 15.72 -19.33
CA VAL A 275 -1.24 15.33 -20.70
C VAL A 275 -0.81 16.42 -21.65
N CYS A 276 0.26 16.17 -22.42
CA CYS A 276 0.81 17.10 -23.40
C CYS A 276 -0.09 17.18 -24.65
N ARG A 277 0.01 18.26 -25.40
CA ARG A 277 -0.79 18.49 -26.63
C ARG A 277 -0.62 17.42 -27.72
N ASP A 278 0.54 16.73 -27.71
CA ASP A 278 0.89 15.68 -28.65
C ASP A 278 0.54 14.27 -28.13
N ALA A 279 -0.15 14.15 -26.99
CA ALA A 279 -0.54 12.87 -26.43
C ALA A 279 -1.50 12.12 -27.36
N ASP A 280 -1.33 10.80 -27.45
CA ASP A 280 -2.32 9.91 -28.07
C ASP A 280 -3.56 9.84 -27.14
N ILE A 281 -4.57 10.65 -27.46
CA ILE A 281 -5.76 10.81 -26.60
C ILE A 281 -6.52 9.50 -26.42
N ASP A 282 -6.59 8.66 -27.45
CA ASP A 282 -7.32 7.38 -27.41
C ASP A 282 -6.70 6.42 -26.38
N LYS A 283 -5.38 6.42 -26.27
CA LYS A 283 -4.64 5.63 -25.28
C LYS A 283 -4.58 6.30 -23.91
N ALA A 284 -4.43 7.64 -23.89
CA ALA A 284 -4.24 8.37 -22.64
C ALA A 284 -5.52 8.46 -21.79
N VAL A 285 -6.71 8.63 -22.39
CA VAL A 285 -7.98 8.77 -21.67
C VAL A 285 -8.26 7.59 -20.74
N PRO A 286 -8.30 6.31 -21.18
CA PRO A 286 -8.60 5.21 -20.28
C PRO A 286 -7.55 5.04 -19.18
N VAL A 287 -6.27 5.28 -19.48
CA VAL A 287 -5.19 5.17 -18.48
C VAL A 287 -5.30 6.29 -17.45
N ALA A 288 -5.53 7.53 -17.86
CA ALA A 288 -5.68 8.67 -16.97
C ALA A 288 -6.94 8.55 -16.08
N ALA A 289 -8.05 8.07 -16.63
CA ALA A 289 -9.26 7.79 -15.87
C ALA A 289 -9.02 6.69 -14.82
N MET A 290 -8.47 5.55 -15.23
CA MET A 290 -8.19 4.43 -14.33
C MET A 290 -7.03 4.70 -13.37
N ALA A 291 -6.18 5.71 -13.62
CA ALA A 291 -5.20 6.18 -12.64
C ALA A 291 -5.85 6.73 -11.35
N VAL A 292 -7.14 7.05 -11.40
CA VAL A 292 -7.92 7.47 -10.23
C VAL A 292 -9.01 6.48 -9.89
N PHE A 293 -9.80 6.02 -10.87
CA PHE A 293 -11.04 5.27 -10.58
C PHE A 293 -10.81 3.82 -10.14
N VAL A 294 -9.66 3.23 -10.46
CA VAL A 294 -9.33 1.91 -9.92
C VAL A 294 -9.38 1.95 -8.39
N HIS A 295 -9.98 0.93 -7.79
CA HIS A 295 -10.23 0.86 -6.35
C HIS A 295 -11.00 2.07 -5.77
N SER A 296 -11.90 2.66 -6.58
CA SER A 296 -12.70 3.83 -6.19
C SER A 296 -11.85 5.02 -5.70
N GLY A 297 -10.65 5.19 -6.27
CA GLY A 297 -9.72 6.25 -5.92
C GLY A 297 -8.98 6.07 -4.59
N GLN A 298 -9.13 4.93 -3.94
CA GLN A 298 -8.56 4.61 -2.63
C GLN A 298 -7.11 4.11 -2.75
N ILE A 299 -6.29 4.85 -3.49
CA ILE A 299 -4.89 4.53 -3.77
C ILE A 299 -4.03 5.76 -3.53
N CYS A 300 -2.93 5.61 -2.78
CA CYS A 300 -2.00 6.70 -2.45
C CYS A 300 -1.40 7.38 -3.70
N ILE A 301 -1.23 6.62 -4.78
CA ILE A 301 -0.72 7.12 -6.07
C ILE A 301 -1.82 7.61 -7.02
N ALA A 302 -3.09 7.76 -6.58
CA ALA A 302 -4.16 8.24 -7.46
C ALA A 302 -3.77 9.54 -8.18
N GLY A 303 -3.80 9.53 -9.51
CA GLY A 303 -3.44 10.68 -10.36
C GLY A 303 -4.53 11.76 -10.39
N SER A 304 -4.98 12.19 -9.22
CA SER A 304 -6.20 12.98 -9.04
C SER A 304 -6.11 14.43 -9.50
N ARG A 305 -4.90 14.98 -9.73
CA ARG A 305 -4.70 16.26 -10.40
C ARG A 305 -4.38 16.06 -11.87
N LEU A 306 -5.37 16.25 -12.73
CA LEU A 306 -5.25 16.07 -14.18
C LEU A 306 -4.93 17.41 -14.86
N PHE A 307 -3.66 17.64 -15.19
CA PHE A 307 -3.20 18.76 -15.99
C PHE A 307 -3.25 18.40 -17.47
N VAL A 308 -4.00 19.14 -18.27
CA VAL A 308 -4.14 18.90 -19.72
C VAL A 308 -3.78 20.13 -20.50
N ALA A 309 -2.98 19.98 -21.56
CA ALA A 309 -2.66 21.10 -22.47
C ALA A 309 -3.94 21.76 -22.97
N ARG A 310 -4.00 23.11 -22.94
CA ARG A 310 -5.22 23.89 -23.17
C ARG A 310 -5.90 23.53 -24.51
N GLU A 311 -5.11 23.27 -25.53
CA GLU A 311 -5.63 23.00 -26.89
C GLU A 311 -6.49 21.72 -26.96
N ILE A 312 -6.24 20.76 -26.06
CA ILE A 312 -6.96 19.48 -26.03
C ILE A 312 -7.76 19.29 -24.74
N HIS A 313 -7.75 20.27 -23.82
CA HIS A 313 -8.30 20.15 -22.47
C HIS A 313 -9.79 19.75 -22.47
N ASP A 314 -10.63 20.49 -23.19
CA ASP A 314 -12.08 20.26 -23.11
C ASP A 314 -12.49 18.93 -23.74
N GLU A 315 -11.85 18.55 -24.84
CA GLU A 315 -12.04 17.23 -25.45
C GLU A 315 -11.59 16.12 -24.53
N PHE A 316 -10.39 16.24 -23.96
CA PHE A 316 -9.84 15.20 -23.06
C PHE A 316 -10.71 14.99 -21.82
N VAL A 317 -11.11 16.08 -21.14
CA VAL A 317 -11.95 16.04 -19.95
C VAL A 317 -13.33 15.46 -20.26
N ARG A 318 -13.95 15.85 -21.37
CA ARG A 318 -15.21 15.27 -21.84
C ARG A 318 -15.10 13.76 -22.05
N ARG A 319 -14.03 13.31 -22.72
CA ARG A 319 -13.79 11.87 -22.97
C ARG A 319 -13.49 11.08 -21.71
N VAL A 320 -12.79 11.66 -20.73
CA VAL A 320 -12.59 11.07 -19.39
C VAL A 320 -13.93 10.90 -18.67
N ALA A 321 -14.81 11.91 -18.75
CA ALA A 321 -16.13 11.86 -18.16
C ALA A 321 -17.03 10.80 -18.84
N GLU A 322 -17.00 10.70 -20.17
CA GLU A 322 -17.70 9.65 -20.91
C GLU A 322 -17.19 8.25 -20.58
N PHE A 323 -15.88 8.09 -20.39
CA PHE A 323 -15.29 6.84 -19.94
C PHE A 323 -15.77 6.48 -18.53
N ALA A 324 -15.74 7.45 -17.60
CA ALA A 324 -16.23 7.30 -16.24
C ALA A 324 -17.69 6.83 -16.18
N GLY A 325 -18.56 7.41 -17.02
CA GLY A 325 -19.98 7.05 -17.09
C GLY A 325 -20.26 5.65 -17.64
N LYS A 326 -19.28 4.99 -18.26
CA LYS A 326 -19.43 3.61 -18.77
C LYS A 326 -18.94 2.54 -17.81
N LEU A 327 -18.26 2.92 -16.73
CA LEU A 327 -17.73 1.98 -15.75
C LEU A 327 -18.85 1.32 -14.96
N ARG A 328 -18.79 0.00 -14.86
CA ARG A 328 -19.78 -0.78 -14.11
C ARG A 328 -19.45 -0.74 -12.63
N ILE A 329 -20.34 -0.10 -11.87
CA ILE A 329 -20.21 0.04 -10.42
C ILE A 329 -21.07 -1.06 -9.78
N GLY A 330 -20.54 -1.74 -8.75
CA GLY A 330 -21.28 -2.80 -8.10
C GLY A 330 -20.48 -3.52 -7.02
N HIS A 331 -21.03 -4.62 -6.55
CA HIS A 331 -20.36 -5.46 -5.56
C HIS A 331 -19.07 -6.04 -6.14
N GLY A 332 -17.97 -5.91 -5.42
CA GLY A 332 -16.65 -6.33 -5.90
C GLY A 332 -16.57 -7.83 -6.24
N ILE A 333 -17.41 -8.65 -5.63
CA ILE A 333 -17.45 -10.11 -5.87
C ILE A 333 -17.99 -10.49 -7.24
N GLU A 334 -18.71 -9.58 -7.92
CA GLU A 334 -19.23 -9.80 -9.25
C GLU A 334 -18.14 -9.60 -10.31
N ALA A 335 -18.04 -10.56 -11.23
CA ALA A 335 -16.96 -10.58 -12.24
C ALA A 335 -17.00 -9.39 -13.22
N GLU A 336 -18.17 -8.82 -13.46
CA GLU A 336 -18.38 -7.67 -14.34
C GLU A 336 -18.15 -6.33 -13.65
N THR A 337 -18.04 -6.28 -12.34
CA THR A 337 -17.78 -5.04 -11.61
C THR A 337 -16.38 -4.50 -11.92
N GLU A 338 -16.32 -3.21 -12.25
CA GLU A 338 -15.07 -2.48 -12.53
C GLU A 338 -14.70 -1.52 -11.39
N ILE A 339 -15.71 -1.00 -10.70
CA ILE A 339 -15.62 -0.08 -9.56
C ILE A 339 -16.41 -0.65 -8.38
N GLY A 340 -15.73 -0.88 -7.27
CA GLY A 340 -16.35 -1.33 -6.03
C GLY A 340 -16.75 -0.18 -5.10
N PRO A 341 -17.16 -0.49 -3.85
CA PRO A 341 -17.50 0.52 -2.84
C PRO A 341 -16.26 1.21 -2.27
N LEU A 342 -16.47 2.29 -1.54
CA LEU A 342 -15.51 2.79 -0.55
C LEU A 342 -15.52 1.91 0.71
N ILE A 343 -14.40 1.89 1.43
CA ILE A 343 -14.19 0.95 2.54
C ILE A 343 -15.25 1.03 3.65
N ASN A 344 -15.74 2.21 3.99
CA ASN A 344 -16.72 2.42 5.04
C ASN A 344 -17.49 3.75 4.88
N ALA A 345 -18.55 3.93 5.67
CA ALA A 345 -19.38 5.13 5.63
C ALA A 345 -18.62 6.42 5.99
N ARG A 346 -17.61 6.33 6.86
CA ARG A 346 -16.77 7.48 7.23
C ARG A 346 -15.97 7.99 6.01
N GLN A 347 -15.39 7.08 5.24
CA GLN A 347 -14.67 7.44 4.02
C GLN A 347 -15.62 7.96 2.94
N ALA A 348 -16.81 7.37 2.80
CA ALA A 348 -17.84 7.86 1.89
C ALA A 348 -18.24 9.30 2.23
N GLY A 349 -18.56 9.59 3.48
CA GLY A 349 -18.89 10.95 3.94
C GLY A 349 -17.75 11.96 3.74
N LYS A 350 -16.48 11.52 3.92
CA LYS A 350 -15.31 12.37 3.62
C LYS A 350 -15.27 12.72 2.11
N VAL A 351 -15.49 11.76 1.24
CA VAL A 351 -15.47 11.99 -0.22
C VAL A 351 -16.64 12.88 -0.65
N GLU A 352 -17.85 12.67 -0.11
CA GLU A 352 -19.01 13.55 -0.34
C GLU A 352 -18.72 15.00 0.09
N GLY A 353 -18.05 15.17 1.23
CA GLY A 353 -17.59 16.49 1.70
C GLY A 353 -16.66 17.18 0.71
N TYR A 354 -15.71 16.46 0.10
CA TYR A 354 -14.83 17.00 -0.94
C TYR A 354 -15.58 17.32 -2.24
N ILE A 355 -16.53 16.48 -2.66
CA ILE A 355 -17.35 16.72 -3.84
C ILE A 355 -18.15 18.02 -3.64
N LYS A 356 -18.77 18.16 -2.47
CA LYS A 356 -19.49 19.39 -2.11
C LYS A 356 -18.55 20.60 -2.10
N ALA A 357 -17.39 20.52 -1.46
CA ALA A 357 -16.42 21.62 -1.42
C ALA A 357 -15.98 22.04 -2.83
N GLY A 358 -15.70 21.09 -3.73
CA GLY A 358 -15.37 21.41 -5.11
C GLY A 358 -16.46 22.19 -5.84
N SER A 359 -17.72 21.81 -5.64
CA SER A 359 -18.87 22.51 -6.22
C SER A 359 -19.05 23.90 -5.60
N ASP A 360 -18.99 24.02 -4.27
CA ASP A 360 -19.13 25.28 -3.54
C ASP A 360 -18.02 26.29 -3.90
N GLU A 361 -16.79 25.79 -4.18
CA GLU A 361 -15.64 26.59 -4.60
C GLU A 361 -15.68 26.97 -6.09
N GLY A 362 -16.70 26.53 -6.84
CA GLY A 362 -16.94 26.91 -8.23
C GLY A 362 -16.29 25.99 -9.27
N ALA A 363 -15.84 24.82 -8.92
CA ALA A 363 -15.44 23.81 -9.90
C ALA A 363 -16.65 23.31 -10.69
N ARG A 364 -16.48 23.12 -12.00
CA ARG A 364 -17.55 22.62 -12.86
C ARG A 364 -17.64 21.10 -12.74
N LEU A 365 -18.72 20.58 -12.17
CA LEU A 365 -19.01 19.15 -12.19
C LEU A 365 -19.32 18.70 -13.64
N VAL A 366 -18.52 17.75 -14.16
CA VAL A 366 -18.65 17.24 -15.53
C VAL A 366 -19.28 15.85 -15.54
N ALA A 367 -19.00 15.03 -14.52
CA ALA A 367 -19.60 13.70 -14.35
C ALA A 367 -19.61 13.29 -12.87
N GLY A 368 -20.52 12.38 -12.50
CA GLY A 368 -20.62 11.83 -11.14
C GLY A 368 -21.19 12.82 -10.13
N GLY A 369 -20.53 12.95 -8.99
CA GLY A 369 -20.85 13.96 -7.97
C GLY A 369 -21.82 13.49 -6.88
N SER A 370 -22.20 12.22 -6.83
CA SER A 370 -23.17 11.72 -5.86
C SER A 370 -22.86 10.32 -5.34
N ARG A 371 -23.35 10.04 -4.14
CA ARG A 371 -23.50 8.68 -3.62
C ARG A 371 -24.59 7.96 -4.39
N LEU A 372 -24.37 6.68 -4.68
CA LEU A 372 -25.36 5.81 -5.30
C LEU A 372 -26.23 5.17 -4.21
N THR A 373 -27.54 5.15 -4.43
CA THR A 373 -28.56 4.59 -3.55
C THR A 373 -29.58 3.80 -4.36
N GLY A 374 -30.38 2.97 -3.71
CA GLY A 374 -31.30 2.02 -4.37
C GLY A 374 -30.54 0.75 -4.77
N GLU A 375 -31.31 -0.31 -5.11
CA GLU A 375 -30.69 -1.58 -5.55
C GLU A 375 -29.83 -1.38 -6.81
N PRO A 376 -28.61 -1.97 -6.88
CA PRO A 376 -27.99 -2.89 -5.91
C PRO A 376 -27.05 -2.21 -4.88
N TYR A 377 -27.15 -0.91 -4.65
CA TYR A 377 -26.17 -0.12 -3.86
C TYR A 377 -26.54 0.05 -2.39
N ASP A 378 -27.77 -0.35 -2.00
CA ASP A 378 -28.25 -0.21 -0.61
C ASP A 378 -27.40 -1.02 0.37
N GLY A 379 -27.11 -0.42 1.53
CA GLY A 379 -26.20 -0.98 2.52
C GLY A 379 -24.71 -0.76 2.25
N GLY A 380 -24.32 -0.41 1.00
CA GLY A 380 -22.95 -0.20 0.59
C GLY A 380 -22.49 1.27 0.57
N ASN A 381 -21.20 1.45 0.30
CA ASN A 381 -20.56 2.76 0.30
C ASN A 381 -20.15 3.18 -1.11
N PHE A 382 -21.10 3.24 -2.04
CA PHE A 382 -20.82 3.49 -3.46
C PHE A 382 -20.92 4.98 -3.80
N ILE A 383 -19.87 5.51 -4.45
CA ILE A 383 -19.82 6.89 -4.98
C ILE A 383 -19.52 6.83 -6.47
N ALA A 384 -20.28 7.58 -7.25
CA ALA A 384 -20.07 7.69 -8.69
C ALA A 384 -18.69 8.26 -9.04
N PRO A 385 -17.96 7.70 -10.01
CA PRO A 385 -16.73 8.30 -10.53
C PRO A 385 -16.99 9.75 -10.93
N THR A 386 -16.25 10.67 -10.30
CA THR A 386 -16.51 12.11 -10.34
C THR A 386 -15.42 12.83 -11.08
N VAL A 387 -15.78 13.71 -12.02
CA VAL A 387 -14.87 14.53 -12.79
C VAL A 387 -15.24 16.00 -12.61
N PHE A 388 -14.31 16.77 -12.07
CA PHE A 388 -14.41 18.23 -12.04
C PHE A 388 -13.52 18.84 -13.12
N GLY A 389 -14.08 19.76 -13.93
CA GLY A 389 -13.39 20.67 -14.83
C GLY A 389 -13.35 22.07 -14.24
N ALA A 390 -12.61 22.97 -14.89
CA ALA A 390 -12.42 24.36 -14.44
C ALA A 390 -11.90 24.48 -13.00
N VAL A 391 -11.09 23.53 -12.56
CA VAL A 391 -10.49 23.52 -11.21
C VAL A 391 -9.33 24.49 -11.17
N SER A 392 -9.23 25.30 -10.11
CA SER A 392 -8.07 26.14 -9.82
C SER A 392 -7.16 25.50 -8.76
N ASP A 393 -5.85 25.85 -8.78
CA ASP A 393 -4.88 25.31 -7.81
C ASP A 393 -5.19 25.69 -6.35
N LYS A 394 -6.07 26.69 -6.12
CA LYS A 394 -6.47 27.14 -4.78
C LYS A 394 -7.58 26.30 -4.17
N MET A 395 -8.34 25.58 -4.99
CA MET A 395 -9.48 24.79 -4.54
C MET A 395 -9.02 23.60 -3.67
N THR A 396 -9.83 23.27 -2.68
CA THR A 396 -9.59 22.19 -1.73
C THR A 396 -9.38 20.86 -2.46
N ILE A 397 -10.19 20.57 -3.49
CA ILE A 397 -10.08 19.33 -4.29
C ILE A 397 -8.79 19.24 -5.13
N ALA A 398 -8.08 20.35 -5.38
CA ALA A 398 -6.78 20.39 -6.05
C ALA A 398 -5.60 20.22 -5.08
N ARG A 399 -5.80 20.50 -3.80
CA ARG A 399 -4.73 20.59 -2.79
C ARG A 399 -4.67 19.38 -1.86
N GLU A 400 -5.82 18.87 -1.46
CA GLU A 400 -5.94 17.83 -0.43
C GLU A 400 -6.15 16.44 -1.01
N GLU A 401 -5.68 15.42 -0.31
CA GLU A 401 -5.88 14.02 -0.66
C GLU A 401 -7.32 13.59 -0.35
N ILE A 402 -8.10 13.32 -1.39
CA ILE A 402 -9.51 12.91 -1.26
C ILE A 402 -9.62 11.43 -0.87
N PHE A 403 -8.78 10.58 -1.47
CA PHE A 403 -8.80 9.12 -1.33
C PHE A 403 -10.16 8.53 -1.73
N GLY A 404 -10.67 9.00 -2.87
CA GLY A 404 -11.96 8.67 -3.45
C GLY A 404 -11.97 8.89 -4.96
N PRO A 405 -13.05 8.49 -5.68
CA PRO A 405 -13.08 8.46 -7.14
C PRO A 405 -13.33 9.87 -7.73
N VAL A 406 -12.42 10.82 -7.49
CA VAL A 406 -12.57 12.23 -7.88
C VAL A 406 -11.34 12.70 -8.65
N ILE A 407 -11.56 13.17 -9.87
CA ILE A 407 -10.57 13.83 -10.75
C ILE A 407 -10.77 15.35 -10.71
N SER A 408 -9.67 16.09 -10.51
CA SER A 408 -9.61 17.55 -10.60
C SER A 408 -8.85 17.94 -11.88
N ALA A 409 -9.56 18.36 -12.93
CA ALA A 409 -8.96 18.70 -14.22
C ALA A 409 -8.67 20.19 -14.35
N MET A 410 -7.45 20.51 -14.81
CA MET A 410 -6.89 21.85 -14.90
C MET A 410 -6.15 22.02 -16.25
N PRO A 411 -6.44 23.10 -17.02
CA PRO A 411 -5.65 23.38 -18.23
C PRO A 411 -4.28 23.96 -17.86
N PHE A 412 -3.32 23.80 -18.78
CA PHE A 412 -2.04 24.50 -18.75
C PHE A 412 -1.65 24.98 -20.16
N ASP A 413 -0.87 26.06 -20.24
CA ASP A 413 -0.44 26.65 -21.50
C ASP A 413 0.98 26.25 -21.89
N THR A 414 1.89 26.08 -20.95
CA THR A 414 3.27 25.70 -21.19
C THR A 414 3.72 24.53 -20.29
N LEU A 415 4.70 23.75 -20.78
CA LEU A 415 5.28 22.66 -19.97
C LEU A 415 5.94 23.17 -18.68
N ASP A 416 6.51 24.38 -18.71
CA ASP A 416 7.14 24.97 -17.53
C ASP A 416 6.08 25.31 -16.47
N GLU A 417 4.93 25.84 -16.86
CA GLU A 417 3.77 26.03 -16.00
C GLU A 417 3.28 24.70 -15.42
N ALA A 418 3.06 23.69 -16.27
CA ALA A 418 2.61 22.38 -15.83
C ALA A 418 3.52 21.77 -14.76
N VAL A 419 4.85 21.83 -14.97
CA VAL A 419 5.84 21.34 -14.00
C VAL A 419 5.81 22.16 -12.70
N ALA A 420 5.76 23.49 -12.80
CA ALA A 420 5.71 24.35 -11.62
C ALA A 420 4.48 24.02 -10.75
N ARG A 421 3.30 23.94 -11.37
CA ARG A 421 2.03 23.61 -10.69
C ARG A 421 1.99 22.15 -10.19
N ALA A 422 2.50 21.19 -10.97
CA ALA A 422 2.63 19.80 -10.55
C ALA A 422 3.46 19.68 -9.27
N ASN A 423 4.54 20.44 -9.15
CA ASN A 423 5.43 20.46 -8.00
C ASN A 423 4.95 21.30 -6.82
N ALA A 424 3.98 22.21 -7.04
CA ALA A 424 3.41 23.11 -6.01
C ALA A 424 2.43 22.37 -5.07
N THR A 425 2.90 21.32 -4.41
CA THR A 425 2.18 20.51 -3.44
C THR A 425 3.14 20.04 -2.36
N PRO A 426 2.68 19.83 -1.11
CA PRO A 426 3.51 19.21 -0.08
C PRO A 426 3.85 17.73 -0.38
N TYR A 427 3.13 17.10 -1.28
CA TYR A 427 3.30 15.70 -1.64
C TYR A 427 4.31 15.48 -2.78
N GLY A 428 4.75 14.24 -2.93
CA GLY A 428 5.66 13.84 -4.01
C GLY A 428 5.76 12.32 -4.15
N LEU A 429 4.60 11.61 -4.18
CA LEU A 429 4.60 10.14 -4.27
C LEU A 429 4.76 9.67 -5.72
N ALA A 430 3.86 10.09 -6.61
CA ALA A 430 3.84 9.62 -7.98
C ALA A 430 3.46 10.73 -8.97
N ALA A 431 3.70 10.47 -10.26
CA ALA A 431 3.25 11.32 -11.37
C ALA A 431 3.07 10.50 -12.65
N GLY A 432 2.16 10.95 -13.52
CA GLY A 432 1.97 10.44 -14.87
C GLY A 432 2.28 11.50 -15.93
N VAL A 433 2.80 11.09 -17.08
CA VAL A 433 3.06 11.95 -18.23
C VAL A 433 2.57 11.25 -19.49
N PHE A 434 1.80 11.96 -20.31
CA PHE A 434 1.38 11.47 -21.63
C PHE A 434 1.91 12.38 -22.72
N THR A 435 2.77 11.86 -23.61
CA THR A 435 3.38 12.55 -24.74
C THR A 435 3.93 11.52 -25.73
N THR A 436 3.90 11.85 -27.01
CA THR A 436 4.57 11.05 -28.04
C THR A 436 6.02 11.51 -28.30
N ASN A 437 6.41 12.65 -27.72
CA ASN A 437 7.76 13.20 -27.88
C ASN A 437 8.71 12.69 -26.78
N LEU A 438 9.72 11.90 -27.19
CA LEU A 438 10.70 11.29 -26.27
C LEU A 438 11.48 12.34 -25.45
N GLY A 439 11.90 13.46 -26.10
CA GLY A 439 12.61 14.54 -25.41
C GLY A 439 11.77 15.20 -24.32
N THR A 440 10.48 15.43 -24.59
CA THR A 440 9.50 15.92 -23.61
C THR A 440 9.33 14.95 -22.47
N ALA A 441 9.20 13.65 -22.74
CA ALA A 441 9.09 12.60 -21.74
C ALA A 441 10.26 12.63 -20.75
N HIS A 442 11.50 12.60 -21.23
CA HIS A 442 12.69 12.67 -20.39
C HIS A 442 12.80 13.99 -19.61
N LYS A 443 12.47 15.14 -20.25
CA LYS A 443 12.49 16.46 -19.62
C LYS A 443 11.51 16.52 -18.45
N LEU A 444 10.27 16.03 -18.63
CA LEU A 444 9.25 16.02 -17.58
C LEU A 444 9.58 15.03 -16.47
N ALA A 445 10.00 13.80 -16.80
CA ALA A 445 10.40 12.80 -15.82
C ALA A 445 11.50 13.29 -14.87
N ARG A 446 12.47 14.07 -15.40
CA ARG A 446 13.55 14.66 -14.57
C ARG A 446 13.08 15.83 -13.72
N ARG A 447 12.08 16.61 -14.16
CA ARG A 447 11.67 17.87 -13.51
C ARG A 447 10.55 17.72 -12.51
N VAL A 448 9.70 16.69 -12.65
CA VAL A 448 8.62 16.43 -11.71
C VAL A 448 9.18 15.81 -10.44
N LYS A 449 8.84 16.38 -9.28
CA LYS A 449 9.31 15.94 -7.97
C LYS A 449 8.37 14.88 -7.40
N ALA A 450 8.56 13.64 -7.84
CA ALA A 450 7.82 12.46 -7.39
C ALA A 450 8.76 11.26 -7.29
N GLY A 451 8.46 10.35 -6.36
CA GLY A 451 9.24 9.13 -6.19
C GLY A 451 9.10 8.16 -7.34
N SER A 452 7.93 8.13 -8.01
CA SER A 452 7.69 7.36 -9.23
C SER A 452 7.11 8.24 -10.33
N VAL A 453 7.63 8.13 -11.56
CA VAL A 453 7.10 8.83 -12.73
C VAL A 453 6.87 7.82 -13.85
N TRP A 454 5.63 7.72 -14.31
CA TRP A 454 5.29 6.88 -15.45
C TRP A 454 5.05 7.72 -16.70
N VAL A 455 5.48 7.22 -17.84
CA VAL A 455 5.26 7.86 -19.15
C VAL A 455 4.42 6.92 -20.01
N ASN A 456 3.29 7.42 -20.51
CA ASN A 456 2.31 6.71 -21.35
C ASN A 456 1.74 5.42 -20.71
N MET A 457 1.82 5.32 -19.40
CA MET A 457 1.27 4.26 -18.56
C MET A 457 1.02 4.79 -17.13
N TYR A 458 0.39 3.98 -16.27
CA TYR A 458 0.25 4.29 -14.85
C TYR A 458 0.13 3.00 -14.02
N HIS A 459 0.38 3.05 -12.70
CA HIS A 459 0.27 1.94 -11.75
C HIS A 459 1.23 0.75 -11.97
N ALA A 460 2.22 0.85 -12.85
CA ALA A 460 3.19 -0.21 -12.98
C ALA A 460 4.10 -0.26 -11.74
N ILE A 461 4.10 -1.40 -11.07
CA ILE A 461 4.91 -1.67 -9.89
C ILE A 461 5.58 -3.02 -10.07
N ASP A 462 6.90 -3.06 -9.86
CA ASP A 462 7.70 -4.28 -9.94
C ASP A 462 8.53 -4.44 -8.66
N PRO A 463 8.66 -5.64 -8.10
CA PRO A 463 9.44 -5.88 -6.88
C PRO A 463 10.90 -5.41 -6.95
N ALA A 464 11.51 -5.43 -8.13
CA ALA A 464 12.90 -5.02 -8.35
C ALA A 464 13.08 -3.50 -8.50
N VAL A 465 11.99 -2.74 -8.61
CA VAL A 465 12.01 -1.28 -8.81
C VAL A 465 11.66 -0.58 -7.51
N PRO A 466 12.51 0.34 -7.02
CA PRO A 466 12.20 1.10 -5.79
C PRO A 466 10.91 1.92 -5.94
N PHE A 467 10.10 1.87 -4.90
CA PHE A 467 8.86 2.64 -4.74
C PHE A 467 8.93 3.46 -3.44
N GLY A 468 8.41 4.68 -3.46
CA GLY A 468 8.32 5.49 -2.25
C GLY A 468 8.23 6.97 -2.54
N GLY A 469 7.83 7.72 -1.51
CA GLY A 469 7.55 9.14 -1.61
C GLY A 469 8.77 10.04 -1.49
N MET A 470 8.55 11.31 -1.88
CA MET A 470 9.38 12.47 -1.56
C MET A 470 8.52 13.44 -0.75
N LYS A 471 9.13 14.43 -0.09
CA LYS A 471 8.45 15.46 0.69
C LYS A 471 7.56 14.83 1.79
N MET A 472 6.29 15.29 1.91
CA MET A 472 5.35 14.75 2.90
C MET A 472 4.68 13.43 2.48
N SER A 473 5.06 12.84 1.36
CA SER A 473 4.65 11.49 0.99
C SER A 473 5.52 10.40 1.63
N GLY A 474 6.49 10.79 2.45
CA GLY A 474 7.25 9.88 3.27
C GLY A 474 8.73 9.78 2.92
N TYR A 475 9.40 8.84 3.57
CA TYR A 475 10.82 8.54 3.38
C TYR A 475 11.10 7.05 3.63
N GLY A 476 12.24 6.57 3.16
CA GLY A 476 12.53 5.16 2.93
C GLY A 476 12.09 4.76 1.52
N ARG A 477 12.29 3.50 1.19
CA ARG A 477 11.84 2.91 -0.08
C ARG A 477 11.31 1.51 0.15
N GLU A 478 10.29 1.15 -0.63
CA GLU A 478 9.78 -0.21 -0.79
C GLU A 478 10.15 -0.72 -2.20
N GLY A 479 10.35 -2.02 -2.36
CA GLY A 479 10.88 -2.56 -3.63
C GLY A 479 12.37 -2.27 -3.84
N GLY A 480 12.96 -3.01 -4.78
CA GLY A 480 14.40 -2.93 -5.03
C GLY A 480 15.28 -3.48 -3.91
N VAL A 481 16.57 -3.37 -4.11
CA VAL A 481 17.59 -3.73 -3.11
C VAL A 481 17.61 -2.71 -1.96
N GLU A 482 17.28 -1.47 -2.25
CA GLU A 482 17.19 -0.37 -1.28
C GLU A 482 16.24 -0.71 -0.13
N HIS A 483 15.15 -1.40 -0.41
CA HIS A 483 14.21 -1.83 0.61
C HIS A 483 14.85 -2.78 1.63
N LEU A 484 15.69 -3.71 1.18
CA LEU A 484 16.40 -4.63 2.07
C LEU A 484 17.40 -3.91 2.99
N HIS A 485 18.06 -2.87 2.48
CA HIS A 485 18.97 -2.06 3.28
C HIS A 485 18.26 -1.32 4.41
N GLU A 486 16.98 -1.04 4.29
CA GLU A 486 16.16 -0.47 5.37
C GLU A 486 15.99 -1.41 6.57
N TYR A 487 16.16 -2.73 6.39
CA TYR A 487 16.04 -3.76 7.43
C TYR A 487 17.40 -4.25 7.95
N LEU A 488 18.48 -3.64 7.50
CA LEU A 488 19.86 -4.05 7.82
C LEU A 488 20.66 -2.94 8.50
N GLU A 489 21.50 -3.32 9.44
CA GLU A 489 22.59 -2.51 10.01
C GLU A 489 23.91 -2.84 9.31
N THR A 490 24.74 -1.82 9.14
CA THR A 490 26.11 -2.00 8.63
C THR A 490 27.09 -1.94 9.77
N LYS A 491 27.83 -3.03 10.01
CA LYS A 491 28.93 -3.11 10.99
C LYS A 491 30.26 -3.12 10.26
N ALA A 492 31.15 -2.18 10.58
CA ALA A 492 32.53 -2.21 10.12
C ALA A 492 33.39 -3.08 11.07
N VAL A 493 34.19 -3.98 10.49
CA VAL A 493 35.10 -4.87 11.21
C VAL A 493 36.53 -4.56 10.80
N TRP A 494 37.37 -4.37 11.76
CA TRP A 494 38.79 -4.08 11.60
C TRP A 494 39.61 -5.16 12.30
N ILE A 495 40.52 -5.78 11.60
CA ILE A 495 41.39 -6.83 12.14
C ILE A 495 42.84 -6.46 11.83
N GLN A 496 43.64 -6.21 12.88
CA GLN A 496 45.08 -6.09 12.76
C GLN A 496 45.66 -7.50 12.72
N THR A 497 46.54 -7.79 11.76
CA THR A 497 47.03 -9.16 11.49
C THR A 497 48.51 -9.31 11.80
N ASP A 498 49.22 -8.21 12.13
CA ASP A 498 50.61 -8.16 12.54
C ASP A 498 50.77 -8.02 14.07
#